data_f1f303997bc53e026741ad48893efb2d
#
_entry.id   f1f303997bc53e026741ad48893efb2d
#
_cell.length_a   1.000
_cell.length_b   1.000
_cell.length_c   1.000
_cell.angle_alpha   90.00
_cell.angle_beta   90.00
_cell.angle_gamma   90.00
#
_symmetry.space_group_name_H-M   'P 1'
#
loop_
_entity.id
_entity.type
_entity.pdbx_description
1 polymer ?
#
loop_
_entity_poly.entity_id
_entity_poly.type
_entity_poly.pdbx_seq_one_letter_code
_entity_poly.pdbx_strand_id
1 'polypeptide(L)'
;MSTRTPAQRLADFLPYQLSIASNAISTRIAEQYRKRFALKTTEWRIMAVLGDSGPLTQRQLSQLTLMDKVPVNRACKVLETRGLAERAPNSKDGRSHLLELTAEGRAVHAGIMPLALKIEAEMFSVLSEEERRSLRDMLSRLRENAGDFDAESLVD
;
A
#
# COMPACT_ATOMS: atom_id res chain seq x y z
N MET A 1 -6.47 -15.50 -41.78
CA MET A 1 -6.73 -15.59 -40.32
C MET A 1 -5.40 -15.61 -39.61
N SER A 2 -5.00 -14.49 -39.04
CA SER A 2 -3.76 -14.41 -38.25
C SER A 2 -4.00 -15.11 -36.91
N THR A 3 -3.43 -16.30 -36.76
CA THR A 3 -3.38 -16.98 -35.47
C THR A 3 -2.42 -16.20 -34.57
N ARG A 4 -2.97 -15.29 -33.75
CA ARG A 4 -2.19 -14.67 -32.69
C ARG A 4 -1.68 -15.76 -31.76
N THR A 5 -0.39 -15.85 -31.60
CA THR A 5 0.27 -16.70 -30.62
C THR A 5 -0.30 -16.40 -29.22
N PRO A 6 -0.56 -17.42 -28.37
CA PRO A 6 -1.15 -17.19 -27.03
C PRO A 6 -0.45 -16.11 -26.20
N ALA A 7 0.85 -15.92 -26.36
CA ALA A 7 1.67 -14.92 -25.69
C ALA A 7 1.38 -13.44 -26.09
N GLN A 8 0.43 -13.21 -27.00
CA GLN A 8 0.11 -11.86 -27.49
C GLN A 8 -1.22 -11.30 -26.96
N ARG A 9 -1.93 -12.04 -26.12
CA ARG A 9 -3.17 -11.54 -25.52
C ARG A 9 -2.88 -10.81 -24.22
N LEU A 10 -3.44 -9.60 -24.08
CA LEU A 10 -3.28 -8.81 -22.86
C LEU A 10 -3.73 -9.60 -21.61
N ALA A 11 -4.77 -10.42 -21.74
CA ALA A 11 -5.27 -11.28 -20.66
C ALA A 11 -4.23 -12.29 -20.14
N ASP A 12 -3.23 -12.66 -20.95
CA ASP A 12 -2.19 -13.62 -20.57
C ASP A 12 -0.90 -12.93 -20.08
N PHE A 13 -0.88 -11.60 -20.11
CA PHE A 13 0.25 -10.78 -19.69
C PHE A 13 0.26 -10.60 -18.17
N LEU A 14 1.21 -11.21 -17.48
CA LEU A 14 1.27 -11.22 -16.00
C LEU A 14 1.21 -9.84 -15.34
N PRO A 15 1.93 -8.79 -15.79
CA PRO A 15 1.80 -7.47 -15.20
C PRO A 15 0.37 -6.91 -15.27
N TYR A 16 -0.35 -7.18 -16.35
CA TYR A 16 -1.75 -6.78 -16.47
C TYR A 16 -2.65 -7.57 -15.53
N GLN A 17 -2.50 -8.89 -15.45
CA GLN A 17 -3.26 -9.72 -14.52
C GLN A 17 -3.05 -9.28 -13.06
N LEU A 18 -1.80 -9.00 -12.70
CA LEU A 18 -1.45 -8.53 -11.36
C LEU A 18 -2.08 -7.16 -11.06
N SER A 19 -2.05 -6.24 -12.03
CA SER A 19 -2.67 -4.91 -11.91
C SER A 19 -4.19 -4.99 -11.74
N ILE A 20 -4.87 -5.81 -12.54
CA ILE A 20 -6.33 -6.00 -12.44
C ILE A 20 -6.72 -6.63 -11.11
N ALA A 21 -6.02 -7.67 -10.67
CA ALA A 21 -6.28 -8.31 -9.38
C ALA A 21 -6.07 -7.33 -8.21
N SER A 22 -4.95 -6.59 -8.24
CA SER A 22 -4.66 -5.55 -7.23
C SER A 22 -5.75 -4.48 -7.18
N ASN A 23 -6.18 -3.96 -8.33
CA ASN A 23 -7.24 -2.97 -8.39
C ASN A 23 -8.58 -3.47 -7.86
N ALA A 24 -8.97 -4.70 -8.21
CA ALA A 24 -10.20 -5.32 -7.73
C ALA A 24 -10.20 -5.46 -6.21
N ILE A 25 -9.12 -5.95 -5.63
CA ILE A 25 -8.95 -6.10 -4.18
C ILE A 25 -8.95 -4.73 -3.50
N SER A 26 -8.15 -3.79 -4.00
CA SER A 26 -8.02 -2.45 -3.43
C SER A 26 -9.33 -1.68 -3.43
N THR A 27 -10.13 -1.80 -4.48
CA THR A 27 -11.44 -1.15 -4.58
C THR A 27 -12.39 -1.63 -3.47
N ARG A 28 -12.43 -2.93 -3.23
CA ARG A 28 -13.29 -3.52 -2.17
C ARG A 28 -12.85 -3.10 -0.78
N ILE A 29 -11.56 -3.09 -0.53
CA ILE A 29 -11.00 -2.63 0.74
C ILE A 29 -11.29 -1.14 0.96
N ALA A 30 -11.08 -0.31 -0.06
CA ALA A 30 -11.34 1.12 -0.01
C ALA A 30 -12.81 1.45 0.32
N GLU A 31 -13.76 0.71 -0.22
CA GLU A 31 -15.18 0.88 0.09
C GLU A 31 -15.48 0.68 1.58
N GLN A 32 -14.87 -0.34 2.20
CA GLN A 32 -15.06 -0.62 3.62
C GLN A 32 -14.44 0.45 4.52
N TYR A 33 -13.23 0.89 4.20
CA TYR A 33 -12.55 1.92 4.99
C TYR A 33 -13.27 3.28 4.90
N ARG A 34 -13.76 3.63 3.72
CA ARG A 34 -14.53 4.86 3.53
C ARG A 34 -15.84 4.84 4.30
N LYS A 35 -16.58 3.72 4.27
CA LYS A 35 -17.85 3.58 4.96
C LYS A 35 -17.72 3.64 6.48
N ARG A 36 -16.70 3.00 7.04
CA ARG A 36 -16.59 2.81 8.49
C ARG A 36 -15.72 3.85 9.19
N PHE A 37 -14.68 4.35 8.52
CA PHE A 37 -13.69 5.24 9.11
C PHE A 37 -13.53 6.56 8.37
N ALA A 38 -14.26 6.78 7.28
CA ALA A 38 -14.11 7.93 6.40
C ALA A 38 -12.65 8.14 5.94
N LEU A 39 -11.92 7.06 5.72
CA LEU A 39 -10.54 7.05 5.26
C LEU A 39 -10.44 6.64 3.79
N LYS A 40 -9.62 7.36 3.04
CA LYS A 40 -9.17 6.94 1.71
C LYS A 40 -8.03 5.92 1.85
N THR A 41 -7.82 5.12 0.79
CA THR A 41 -6.74 4.11 0.77
C THR A 41 -5.37 4.72 1.03
N THR A 42 -5.07 5.90 0.48
CA THR A 42 -3.81 6.61 0.70
C THR A 42 -3.61 6.99 2.17
N GLU A 43 -4.66 7.51 2.81
CA GLU A 43 -4.66 7.88 4.22
C GLU A 43 -4.46 6.65 5.12
N TRP A 44 -5.18 5.58 4.82
CA TRP A 44 -5.03 4.31 5.53
C TRP A 44 -3.61 3.73 5.40
N ARG A 45 -3.03 3.74 4.20
CA ARG A 45 -1.65 3.26 4.00
C ARG A 45 -0.64 4.04 4.85
N ILE A 46 -0.77 5.36 4.91
CA ILE A 46 0.07 6.20 5.78
C ILE A 46 -0.11 5.81 7.25
N MET A 47 -1.35 5.66 7.71
CA MET A 47 -1.64 5.26 9.09
C MET A 47 -1.06 3.88 9.41
N ALA A 48 -1.19 2.92 8.50
CA ALA A 48 -0.66 1.57 8.68
C ALA A 48 0.86 1.58 8.85
N VAL A 49 1.57 2.31 8.00
CA VAL A 49 3.03 2.42 8.08
C VAL A 49 3.48 3.16 9.35
N LEU A 50 2.79 4.23 9.73
CA LEU A 50 3.08 4.94 10.97
C LEU A 50 2.80 4.08 12.22
N GLY A 51 1.77 3.24 12.16
CA GLY A 51 1.45 2.30 13.23
C GLY A 51 2.51 1.22 13.42
N ASP A 52 3.09 0.73 12.33
CA ASP A 52 4.12 -0.32 12.35
C ASP A 52 5.51 0.21 12.68
N SER A 53 5.88 1.34 12.09
CA SER A 53 7.28 1.82 12.07
C SER A 53 7.52 2.98 13.04
N GLY A 54 6.47 3.58 13.61
CA GLY A 54 6.56 4.79 14.44
C GLY A 54 6.77 6.05 13.60
N PRO A 55 7.34 7.13 14.20
CA PRO A 55 7.49 8.41 13.52
C PRO A 55 8.38 8.33 12.28
N LEU A 56 7.91 8.91 11.16
CA LEU A 56 8.59 8.91 9.87
C LEU A 56 8.50 10.28 9.19
N THR A 57 9.50 10.58 8.36
CA THR A 57 9.44 11.73 7.45
C THR A 57 8.51 11.44 6.27
N GLN A 58 8.01 12.48 5.59
CA GLN A 58 7.21 12.29 4.37
C GLN A 58 7.98 11.55 3.26
N ARG A 59 9.28 11.76 3.18
CA ARG A 59 10.14 11.04 2.25
C ARG A 59 10.15 9.54 2.53
N GLN A 60 10.32 9.14 3.79
CA GLN A 60 10.27 7.75 4.22
C GLN A 60 8.88 7.14 3.96
N LEU A 61 7.80 7.90 4.22
CA LEU A 61 6.45 7.46 3.93
C LEU A 61 6.23 7.21 2.43
N SER A 62 6.73 8.08 1.55
CA SER A 62 6.68 7.87 0.10
C SER A 62 7.44 6.59 -0.31
N GLN A 63 8.61 6.37 0.24
CA GLN A 63 9.42 5.18 -0.05
C GLN A 63 8.74 3.89 0.43
N LEU A 64 8.22 3.87 1.64
CA LEU A 64 7.61 2.67 2.23
C LEU A 64 6.24 2.34 1.65
N THR A 65 5.47 3.35 1.25
CA THR A 65 4.16 3.17 0.64
C THR A 65 4.21 3.00 -0.87
N LEU A 66 5.37 3.25 -1.50
CA LEU A 66 5.56 3.29 -2.95
C LEU A 66 4.55 4.22 -3.65
N MET A 67 4.22 5.32 -2.98
CA MET A 67 3.34 6.37 -3.51
C MET A 67 4.14 7.64 -3.81
N ASP A 68 3.64 8.40 -4.78
CA ASP A 68 4.22 9.68 -5.16
C ASP A 68 4.10 10.71 -4.03
N LYS A 69 4.99 11.70 -4.06
CA LYS A 69 5.08 12.76 -3.06
C LYS A 69 3.78 13.54 -2.87
N VAL A 70 3.05 13.84 -3.94
CA VAL A 70 1.82 14.66 -3.89
C VAL A 70 0.67 13.94 -3.18
N PRO A 71 0.32 12.69 -3.52
CA PRO A 71 -0.66 11.92 -2.75
C PRO A 71 -0.29 11.74 -1.29
N VAL A 72 0.98 11.48 -0.99
CA VAL A 72 1.47 11.35 0.40
C VAL A 72 1.29 12.64 1.17
N ASN A 73 1.69 13.77 0.60
CA ASN A 73 1.53 15.08 1.23
C ASN A 73 0.06 15.40 1.53
N ARG A 74 -0.83 15.13 0.57
CA ARG A 74 -2.28 15.33 0.77
C ARG A 74 -2.84 14.44 1.88
N ALA A 75 -2.47 13.17 1.89
CA ALA A 75 -2.91 12.23 2.91
C ALA A 75 -2.42 12.64 4.31
N CYS A 76 -1.16 13.02 4.45
CA CYS A 76 -0.60 13.53 5.70
C CYS A 76 -1.38 14.74 6.22
N LYS A 77 -1.68 15.68 5.32
CA LYS A 77 -2.44 16.90 5.66
C LYS A 77 -3.85 16.61 6.15
N VAL A 78 -4.54 15.65 5.51
CA VAL A 78 -5.87 15.20 5.96
C VAL A 78 -5.79 14.56 7.34
N LEU A 79 -4.83 13.69 7.58
CA LEU A 79 -4.64 13.05 8.89
C LEU A 79 -4.34 14.06 9.99
N GLU A 80 -3.49 15.05 9.71
CA GLU A 80 -3.21 16.16 10.65
C GLU A 80 -4.47 16.96 10.95
N THR A 81 -5.22 17.37 9.92
CA THR A 81 -6.46 18.15 10.08
C THR A 81 -7.50 17.40 10.89
N ARG A 82 -7.57 16.08 10.75
CA ARG A 82 -8.47 15.21 11.52
C ARG A 82 -7.97 14.89 12.92
N GLY A 83 -6.78 15.34 13.31
CA GLY A 83 -6.18 15.03 14.60
C GLY A 83 -5.73 13.57 14.76
N LEU A 84 -5.55 12.84 13.66
CA LEU A 84 -5.11 11.43 13.67
C LEU A 84 -3.60 11.29 13.59
N ALA A 85 -2.92 12.32 13.11
CA ALA A 85 -1.47 12.41 13.06
C ALA A 85 -1.03 13.82 13.46
N GLU A 86 0.20 13.94 13.92
CA GLU A 86 0.82 15.21 14.30
C GLU A 86 2.28 15.24 13.84
N ARG A 87 2.77 16.45 13.63
CA ARG A 87 4.18 16.68 13.30
C ARG A 87 5.00 16.80 14.56
N ALA A 88 6.15 16.14 14.56
CA ALA A 88 7.16 16.26 15.59
C ALA A 88 8.48 16.75 15.00
N PRO A 89 9.31 17.48 15.77
CA PRO A 89 10.63 17.88 15.32
C PRO A 89 11.49 16.63 15.04
N ASN A 90 12.27 16.67 13.95
CA ASN A 90 13.26 15.64 13.68
C ASN A 90 14.60 16.04 14.31
N SER A 91 14.99 15.37 15.38
CA SER A 91 16.24 15.62 16.09
C SER A 91 17.52 15.31 15.28
N LYS A 92 17.37 14.48 14.22
CA LYS A 92 18.48 14.11 13.33
C LYS A 92 18.67 15.07 12.15
N ASP A 93 17.61 15.76 11.77
CA ASP A 93 17.61 16.73 10.68
C ASP A 93 16.61 17.85 10.98
N GLY A 94 17.12 19.01 11.40
CA GLY A 94 16.30 20.19 11.76
C GLY A 94 15.52 20.80 10.60
N ARG A 95 15.71 20.35 9.35
CA ARG A 95 15.00 20.82 8.15
C ARG A 95 13.75 20.01 7.83
N SER A 96 13.59 18.83 8.42
CA SER A 96 12.46 17.94 8.21
C SER A 96 11.68 17.73 9.49
N HIS A 97 10.41 17.37 9.31
CA HIS A 97 9.53 16.99 10.42
C HIS A 97 9.22 15.50 10.33
N LEU A 98 9.05 14.88 11.50
CA LEU A 98 8.49 13.54 11.60
C LEU A 98 6.96 13.66 11.67
N LEU A 99 6.26 12.72 11.08
CA LEU A 99 4.83 12.51 11.28
C LEU A 99 4.65 11.30 12.19
N GLU A 100 3.79 11.38 13.16
CA GLU A 100 3.43 10.28 14.05
C GLU A 100 1.93 10.24 14.29
N LEU A 101 1.42 9.07 14.68
CA LEU A 101 0.02 8.95 15.06
C LEU A 101 -0.20 9.59 16.43
N THR A 102 -1.28 10.36 16.55
CA THR A 102 -1.80 10.82 17.84
C THR A 102 -2.40 9.64 18.62
N ALA A 103 -2.75 9.84 19.89
CA ALA A 103 -3.50 8.84 20.67
C ALA A 103 -4.80 8.45 19.97
N GLU A 104 -5.52 9.42 19.39
CA GLU A 104 -6.73 9.19 18.59
C GLU A 104 -6.41 8.40 17.31
N GLY A 105 -5.35 8.76 16.60
CA GLY A 105 -4.88 8.03 15.42
C GLY A 105 -4.54 6.58 15.73
N ARG A 106 -3.88 6.31 16.84
CA ARG A 106 -3.60 4.94 17.31
C ARG A 106 -4.87 4.18 17.64
N ALA A 107 -5.85 4.82 18.24
CA ALA A 107 -7.14 4.20 18.54
C ALA A 107 -7.90 3.83 17.26
N VAL A 108 -7.94 4.71 16.27
CA VAL A 108 -8.53 4.43 14.94
C VAL A 108 -7.79 3.29 14.25
N HIS A 109 -6.46 3.32 14.23
CA HIS A 109 -5.63 2.25 13.67
C HIS A 109 -5.93 0.89 14.31
N ALA A 110 -6.02 0.85 15.64
CA ALA A 110 -6.37 -0.37 16.38
C ALA A 110 -7.78 -0.88 16.04
N GLY A 111 -8.72 0.02 15.73
CA GLY A 111 -10.07 -0.35 15.30
C GLY A 111 -10.12 -0.87 13.85
N ILE A 112 -9.22 -0.42 13.00
CA ILE A 112 -9.15 -0.83 11.59
C ILE A 112 -8.50 -2.20 11.43
N MET A 113 -7.47 -2.51 12.19
CA MET A 113 -6.70 -3.75 12.01
C MET A 113 -7.53 -5.03 12.08
N PRO A 114 -8.47 -5.22 13.03
CA PRO A 114 -9.33 -6.40 13.04
C PRO A 114 -10.20 -6.50 11.78
N LEU A 115 -10.70 -5.37 11.26
CA LEU A 115 -11.47 -5.32 10.02
C LEU A 115 -10.60 -5.69 8.82
N ALA A 116 -9.39 -5.15 8.74
CA ALA A 116 -8.44 -5.44 7.66
C ALA A 116 -8.13 -6.94 7.58
N LEU A 117 -7.84 -7.57 8.70
CA LEU A 117 -7.59 -9.01 8.78
C LEU A 117 -8.81 -9.84 8.40
N LYS A 118 -9.99 -9.41 8.78
CA LYS A 118 -11.24 -10.09 8.40
C LYS A 118 -11.49 -9.99 6.89
N ILE A 119 -11.28 -8.83 6.30
CA ILE A 119 -11.41 -8.63 4.84
C ILE A 119 -10.38 -9.49 4.11
N GLU A 120 -9.12 -9.53 4.57
CA GLU A 120 -8.10 -10.40 4.00
C GLU A 120 -8.54 -11.86 4.02
N ALA A 121 -8.97 -12.36 5.18
CA ALA A 121 -9.42 -13.73 5.33
C ALA A 121 -10.55 -14.10 4.38
N GLU A 122 -11.55 -13.22 4.23
CA GLU A 122 -12.68 -13.45 3.31
C GLU A 122 -12.25 -13.38 1.85
N MET A 123 -11.47 -12.38 1.43
CA MET A 123 -11.04 -12.22 0.05
C MET A 123 -10.12 -13.32 -0.44
N PHE A 124 -9.24 -13.78 0.44
CA PHE A 124 -8.26 -14.83 0.11
C PHE A 124 -8.72 -16.24 0.50
N SER A 125 -10.00 -16.41 0.90
CA SER A 125 -10.58 -17.72 1.23
C SER A 125 -10.62 -18.71 0.07
N VAL A 126 -10.54 -18.21 -1.16
CA VAL A 126 -10.45 -19.02 -2.38
C VAL A 126 -9.10 -19.71 -2.53
N LEU A 127 -8.11 -19.32 -1.75
CA LEU A 127 -6.77 -19.89 -1.71
C LEU A 127 -6.57 -20.69 -0.42
N SER A 128 -5.90 -21.85 -0.52
CA SER A 128 -5.44 -22.57 0.65
C SER A 128 -4.38 -21.79 1.43
N GLU A 129 -4.07 -22.20 2.65
CA GLU A 129 -3.00 -21.59 3.45
C GLU A 129 -1.63 -21.73 2.77
N GLU A 130 -1.37 -22.86 2.14
CA GLU A 130 -0.14 -23.09 1.37
C GLU A 130 -0.06 -22.18 0.15
N GLU A 131 -1.15 -22.04 -0.60
CA GLU A 131 -1.24 -21.12 -1.75
C GLU A 131 -1.03 -19.67 -1.34
N ARG A 132 -1.61 -19.22 -0.23
CA ARG A 132 -1.40 -17.87 0.30
C ARG A 132 0.05 -17.63 0.70
N ARG A 133 0.71 -18.60 1.31
CA ARG A 133 2.12 -18.55 1.66
C ARG A 133 3.00 -18.45 0.41
N SER A 134 2.72 -19.27 -0.60
CA SER A 134 3.41 -19.25 -1.89
C SER A 134 3.22 -17.90 -2.60
N LEU A 135 2.01 -17.34 -2.56
CA LEU A 135 1.72 -16.03 -3.15
C LEU A 135 2.52 -14.92 -2.48
N ARG A 136 2.60 -14.91 -1.14
CA ARG A 136 3.42 -13.93 -0.41
C ARG A 136 4.90 -14.01 -0.82
N ASP A 137 5.44 -15.20 -0.94
CA ASP A 137 6.82 -15.41 -1.39
C ASP A 137 7.02 -14.90 -2.82
N MET A 138 6.14 -15.27 -3.75
CA MET A 138 6.21 -14.81 -5.14
C MET A 138 6.12 -13.30 -5.26
N LEU A 139 5.22 -12.65 -4.53
CA LEU A 139 5.08 -11.19 -4.54
C LEU A 139 6.33 -10.50 -3.98
N SER A 140 6.94 -11.04 -2.94
CA SER A 140 8.19 -10.51 -2.38
C SER A 140 9.32 -10.58 -3.41
N ARG A 141 9.50 -11.74 -4.04
CA ARG A 141 10.54 -11.95 -5.07
C ARG A 141 10.35 -11.04 -6.29
N LEU A 142 9.10 -10.88 -6.74
CA LEU A 142 8.78 -9.97 -7.86
C LEU A 142 9.11 -8.52 -7.52
N ARG A 143 8.77 -8.09 -6.30
CA ARG A 143 9.05 -6.73 -5.85
C ARG A 143 10.54 -6.43 -5.75
N GLU A 144 11.31 -7.36 -5.19
CA GLU A 144 12.77 -7.25 -5.09
C GLU A 144 13.40 -7.18 -6.49
N ASN A 145 13.02 -8.11 -7.36
CA ASN A 145 13.53 -8.13 -8.74
C ASN A 145 13.14 -6.88 -9.54
N ALA A 146 11.95 -6.36 -9.35
CA ALA A 146 11.51 -5.13 -10.03
C ALA A 146 12.29 -3.90 -9.55
N GLY A 147 12.70 -3.85 -8.28
CA GLY A 147 13.54 -2.79 -7.74
C GLY A 147 14.95 -2.77 -8.32
N ASP A 148 15.48 -3.94 -8.65
CA ASP A 148 16.83 -4.11 -9.21
C ASP A 148 16.85 -4.14 -10.76
N PHE A 149 15.67 -4.05 -11.38
CA PHE A 149 15.53 -4.21 -12.82
C PHE A 149 16.03 -2.98 -13.60
N ASP A 150 17.00 -3.21 -14.48
CA ASP A 150 17.51 -2.22 -15.40
C ASP A 150 16.93 -2.46 -16.81
N ALA A 151 15.92 -1.66 -17.18
CA ALA A 151 15.26 -1.76 -18.47
C ALA A 151 16.16 -1.27 -19.63
N GLU A 152 17.14 -0.42 -19.36
CA GLU A 152 18.06 0.10 -20.39
C GLU A 152 18.96 -1.00 -20.95
N SER A 153 19.24 -2.03 -20.16
CA SER A 153 20.04 -3.19 -20.60
C SER A 153 19.35 -4.07 -21.67
N LEU A 154 18.07 -3.86 -21.93
CA LEU A 154 17.29 -4.64 -22.91
C LEU A 154 17.12 -3.94 -24.27
N VAL A 155 17.59 -2.70 -24.37
CA VAL A 155 17.46 -1.88 -25.59
C VAL A 155 18.81 -1.82 -26.27
N ASP A 156 19.18 -2.88 -27.00
CA ASP A 156 20.27 -2.92 -28.02
C ASP A 156 19.69 -3.02 -29.42
#